data_9db949ceae21e29222d3f5f40ca36497
#
_entry.id   9db949ceae21e29222d3f5f40ca36497
#
_cell.length_a   1.000
_cell.length_b   1.000
_cell.length_c   1.000
_cell.angle_alpha   90.00
_cell.angle_beta   90.00
_cell.angle_gamma   90.00
#
_symmetry.space_group_name_H-M   'P 1'
#
loop_
_entity.id
_entity.type
_entity.pdbx_description
1 polymer ?
#
loop_
_entity_poly.entity_id
_entity_poly.type
_entity_poly.pdbx_seq_one_letter_code
_entity_poly.pdbx_strand_id
1 'polypeptide(L)'
;MKPSFSNLEVIKFAIGMEDMGIVFYEDYAKKSDGEIRTLFLRLADDERRHKAFFQSLLDDTEKEAGAFDYMFDESVTSFFEAFAQSAGFSREIKDIETNREAILEGITTETLTIEYYKDLLTYSKEKTKETLEIIIKEEEGHLALLNGLLK
;
A
#
# COMPACT_ATOMS: atom_id res chain seq x y z
N MET A 1 3.50 12.21 21.29
CA MET A 1 3.68 13.17 20.19
C MET A 1 3.94 12.40 18.88
N LYS A 2 3.10 12.66 17.88
CA LYS A 2 3.32 12.02 16.57
C LYS A 2 4.56 12.66 15.92
N PRO A 3 5.47 11.85 15.36
CA PRO A 3 6.61 12.42 14.66
C PRO A 3 6.14 13.20 13.42
N SER A 4 6.89 14.21 13.06
CA SER A 4 6.66 14.97 11.83
C SER A 4 7.43 14.27 10.71
N PHE A 5 6.76 13.94 9.61
CA PHE A 5 7.37 13.30 8.46
C PHE A 5 7.56 14.28 7.31
N SER A 6 8.67 14.14 6.60
CA SER A 6 8.88 14.85 5.34
C SER A 6 8.11 14.16 4.22
N ASN A 7 7.91 14.86 3.10
CA ASN A 7 7.30 14.24 1.92
C ASN A 7 8.09 13.01 1.45
N LEU A 8 9.42 13.04 1.54
CA LEU A 8 10.25 11.89 1.16
C LEU A 8 9.92 10.66 2.00
N GLU A 9 9.77 10.84 3.30
CA GLU A 9 9.43 9.75 4.20
C GLU A 9 8.05 9.18 3.91
N VAL A 10 7.08 10.06 3.65
CA VAL A 10 5.72 9.64 3.28
C VAL A 10 5.74 8.80 2.00
N ILE A 11 6.48 9.23 0.98
CA ILE A 11 6.57 8.51 -0.29
C ILE A 11 7.21 7.13 -0.08
N LYS A 12 8.27 7.06 0.72
CA LYS A 12 8.94 5.78 1.00
C LYS A 12 8.03 4.83 1.78
N PHE A 13 7.22 5.35 2.69
CA PHE A 13 6.21 4.54 3.39
C PHE A 13 5.19 3.98 2.40
N ALA A 14 4.73 4.81 1.46
CA ALA A 14 3.79 4.37 0.44
C ALA A 14 4.38 3.26 -0.44
N ILE A 15 5.66 3.39 -0.84
CA ILE A 15 6.35 2.36 -1.62
C ILE A 15 6.40 1.04 -0.84
N GLY A 16 6.70 1.10 0.46
CA GLY A 16 6.70 -0.08 1.31
C GLY A 16 5.34 -0.77 1.36
N MET A 17 4.27 0.02 1.41
CA MET A 17 2.91 -0.50 1.40
C MET A 17 2.58 -1.20 0.08
N GLU A 18 3.00 -0.62 -1.04
CA GLU A 18 2.77 -1.25 -2.35
C GLU A 18 3.54 -2.58 -2.47
N ASP A 19 4.78 -2.63 -1.96
CA ASP A 19 5.55 -3.88 -1.93
C ASP A 19 4.82 -4.97 -1.15
N MET A 20 4.25 -4.63 0.00
CA MET A 20 3.46 -5.58 0.79
C MET A 20 2.22 -6.04 0.03
N GLY A 21 1.54 -5.13 -0.65
CA GLY A 21 0.36 -5.44 -1.46
C GLY A 21 0.67 -6.39 -2.61
N ILE A 22 1.79 -6.18 -3.29
CA ILE A 22 2.24 -7.05 -4.38
C ILE A 22 2.43 -8.49 -3.87
N VAL A 23 3.19 -8.65 -2.78
CA VAL A 23 3.46 -9.95 -2.18
C VAL A 23 2.15 -10.61 -1.73
N PHE A 24 1.28 -9.86 -1.09
CA PHE A 24 -0.01 -10.34 -0.62
C PHE A 24 -0.83 -10.94 -1.76
N TYR A 25 -1.03 -10.17 -2.83
CA TYR A 25 -1.87 -10.62 -3.94
C TYR A 25 -1.23 -11.77 -4.71
N GLU A 26 0.08 -11.77 -4.89
CA GLU A 26 0.76 -12.88 -5.54
C GLU A 26 0.65 -14.18 -4.73
N ASP A 27 0.81 -14.09 -3.41
CA ASP A 27 0.71 -15.27 -2.54
C ASP A 27 -0.70 -15.82 -2.51
N TYR A 28 -1.71 -14.96 -2.39
CA TYR A 28 -3.10 -15.42 -2.40
C TYR A 28 -3.56 -15.88 -3.78
N ALA A 29 -2.98 -15.35 -4.86
CA ALA A 29 -3.23 -15.85 -6.19
C ALA A 29 -2.80 -17.32 -6.32
N LYS A 30 -1.66 -17.68 -5.73
CA LYS A 30 -1.18 -19.08 -5.72
C LYS A 30 -2.13 -20.02 -4.97
N LYS A 31 -2.86 -19.49 -3.99
CA LYS A 31 -3.80 -20.26 -3.16
C LYS A 31 -5.22 -20.26 -3.71
N SER A 32 -5.46 -19.52 -4.77
CA SER A 32 -6.77 -19.37 -5.43
C SER A 32 -6.78 -20.08 -6.78
N ASP A 33 -7.95 -20.13 -7.40
CA ASP A 33 -8.07 -20.67 -8.75
C ASP A 33 -9.03 -19.83 -9.60
N GLY A 34 -9.09 -20.16 -10.89
CA GLY A 34 -10.04 -19.56 -11.83
C GLY A 34 -9.97 -18.05 -11.90
N GLU A 35 -11.13 -17.43 -11.92
CA GLU A 35 -11.25 -15.98 -12.06
C GLU A 35 -10.65 -15.20 -10.89
N ILE A 36 -10.68 -15.78 -9.70
CA ILE A 36 -10.15 -15.12 -8.50
C ILE A 36 -8.62 -15.06 -8.60
N ARG A 37 -7.97 -16.12 -9.04
CA ARG A 37 -6.52 -16.10 -9.29
C ARG A 37 -6.17 -15.02 -10.31
N THR A 38 -6.88 -14.96 -11.42
CA THR A 38 -6.66 -13.98 -12.47
C THR A 38 -6.84 -12.55 -11.93
N LEU A 39 -7.89 -12.34 -11.14
CA LEU A 39 -8.12 -11.05 -10.51
C LEU A 39 -6.98 -10.65 -9.57
N PHE A 40 -6.53 -11.57 -8.71
CA PHE A 40 -5.47 -11.26 -7.75
C PHE A 40 -4.14 -10.95 -8.45
N LEU A 41 -3.83 -11.65 -9.54
CA LEU A 41 -2.65 -11.33 -10.34
C LEU A 41 -2.76 -9.94 -10.96
N ARG A 42 -3.95 -9.56 -11.41
CA ARG A 42 -4.21 -8.21 -11.92
C ARG A 42 -4.07 -7.16 -10.83
N LEU A 43 -4.58 -7.44 -9.63
CA LEU A 43 -4.44 -6.51 -8.51
C LEU A 43 -2.96 -6.34 -8.13
N ALA A 44 -2.18 -7.42 -8.18
CA ALA A 44 -0.73 -7.32 -7.95
C ALA A 44 -0.08 -6.42 -8.99
N ASP A 45 -0.48 -6.50 -10.25
CA ASP A 45 0.04 -5.63 -11.31
C ASP A 45 -0.35 -4.17 -11.09
N ASP A 46 -1.58 -3.92 -10.64
CA ASP A 46 -2.00 -2.57 -10.28
C ASP A 46 -1.16 -2.01 -9.13
N GLU A 47 -0.83 -2.83 -8.14
CA GLU A 47 0.06 -2.41 -7.05
C GLU A 47 1.47 -2.09 -7.56
N ARG A 48 1.98 -2.83 -8.54
CA ARG A 48 3.26 -2.51 -9.20
C ARG A 48 3.21 -1.16 -9.90
N ARG A 49 2.09 -0.87 -10.54
CA ARG A 49 1.89 0.43 -11.21
C ARG A 49 1.85 1.56 -10.20
N HIS A 50 1.17 1.39 -9.07
CA HIS A 50 1.15 2.36 -7.99
C HIS A 50 2.56 2.60 -7.44
N LYS A 51 3.31 1.52 -7.24
CA LYS A 51 4.69 1.61 -6.79
C LYS A 51 5.53 2.45 -7.77
N ALA A 52 5.36 2.24 -9.07
CA ALA A 52 6.09 2.99 -10.09
C ALA A 52 5.75 4.48 -10.02
N PHE A 53 4.48 4.84 -9.78
CA PHE A 53 4.10 6.24 -9.59
C PHE A 53 4.78 6.85 -8.38
N PHE A 54 4.78 6.16 -7.25
CA PHE A 54 5.46 6.64 -6.05
C PHE A 54 6.98 6.72 -6.26
N GLN A 55 7.56 5.77 -6.97
CA GLN A 55 9.00 5.79 -7.26
C GLN A 55 9.38 6.99 -8.12
N SER A 56 8.58 7.30 -9.13
CA SER A 56 8.80 8.48 -9.97
C SER A 56 8.69 9.76 -9.15
N LEU A 57 7.68 9.83 -8.27
CA LEU A 57 7.50 10.97 -7.37
C LEU A 57 8.67 11.09 -6.39
N LEU A 58 9.18 9.98 -5.89
CA LEU A 58 10.35 9.95 -5.00
C LEU A 58 11.57 10.53 -5.71
N ASP A 59 11.82 10.09 -6.94
CA ASP A 59 12.97 10.57 -7.72
C ASP A 59 12.88 12.08 -7.95
N ASP A 60 11.72 12.60 -8.30
CA ASP A 60 11.50 14.02 -8.50
C ASP A 60 11.68 14.81 -7.21
N THR A 61 11.14 14.30 -6.10
CA THR A 61 11.23 14.95 -4.80
C THR A 61 12.66 14.98 -4.28
N GLU A 62 13.43 13.91 -4.51
CA GLU A 62 14.84 13.86 -4.13
C GLU A 62 15.67 14.89 -4.88
N LYS A 63 15.37 15.12 -6.15
CA LYS A 63 16.06 16.14 -6.95
C LYS A 63 15.81 17.55 -6.42
N GLU A 64 14.59 17.81 -5.94
CA GLU A 64 14.23 19.14 -5.42
C GLU A 64 14.75 19.37 -4.01
N ALA A 65 14.80 18.31 -3.19
CA ALA A 65 15.12 18.41 -1.77
C ALA A 65 16.62 18.52 -1.46
N GLY A 66 17.48 17.99 -2.32
CA GLY A 66 18.92 17.98 -2.08
C GLY A 66 19.34 16.92 -1.06
N ALA A 67 20.61 16.99 -0.62
CA ALA A 67 21.24 15.94 0.17
C ALA A 67 20.71 15.77 1.58
N PHE A 68 20.06 16.77 2.15
CA PHE A 68 19.65 16.74 3.55
C PHE A 68 18.46 15.82 3.81
N ASP A 69 17.57 15.66 2.84
CA ASP A 69 16.38 14.85 3.01
C ASP A 69 16.63 13.36 2.76
N TYR A 70 17.87 13.02 2.40
CA TYR A 70 18.29 11.62 2.27
C TYR A 70 18.55 10.93 3.59
N MET A 71 18.72 11.69 4.64
CA MET A 71 19.07 11.13 5.94
C MET A 71 17.85 10.51 6.59
N PHE A 72 17.59 9.27 6.26
CA PHE A 72 16.59 8.49 6.96
C PHE A 72 17.07 8.27 8.38
N ASP A 73 16.37 8.86 9.30
CA ASP A 73 16.56 8.54 10.70
C ASP A 73 16.07 7.11 10.94
N GLU A 74 16.89 6.29 11.55
CA GLU A 74 16.51 4.92 11.93
C GLU A 74 15.21 4.90 12.74
N SER A 75 14.98 5.96 13.54
CA SER A 75 13.77 6.08 14.33
C SER A 75 12.51 6.14 13.47
N VAL A 76 12.60 6.77 12.30
CA VAL A 76 11.46 6.85 11.35
C VAL A 76 11.18 5.50 10.73
N THR A 77 12.23 4.78 10.32
CA THR A 77 12.08 3.43 9.78
C THR A 77 11.45 2.49 10.81
N SER A 78 11.94 2.56 12.06
CA SER A 78 11.38 1.75 13.15
C SER A 78 9.92 2.12 13.43
N PHE A 79 9.59 3.39 13.37
CA PHE A 79 8.21 3.85 13.55
C PHE A 79 7.31 3.32 12.44
N PHE A 80 7.78 3.37 11.19
CA PHE A 80 7.02 2.83 10.07
C PHE A 80 6.76 1.33 10.23
N GLU A 81 7.79 0.57 10.57
CA GLU A 81 7.65 -0.87 10.78
C GLU A 81 6.66 -1.18 11.90
N ALA A 82 6.76 -0.47 13.02
CA ALA A 82 5.84 -0.64 14.14
C ALA A 82 4.41 -0.27 13.76
N PHE A 83 4.25 0.81 13.00
CA PHE A 83 2.94 1.25 12.54
C PHE A 83 2.32 0.23 11.59
N ALA A 84 3.11 -0.25 10.62
CA ALA A 84 2.64 -1.26 9.67
C ALA A 84 2.22 -2.54 10.38
N GLN A 85 2.97 -2.96 11.40
CA GLN A 85 2.62 -4.13 12.21
C GLN A 85 1.32 -3.90 12.99
N SER A 86 1.18 -2.74 13.62
CA SER A 86 -0.02 -2.41 14.41
C SER A 86 -1.26 -2.30 13.52
N ALA A 87 -1.10 -1.87 12.28
CA ALA A 87 -2.19 -1.79 11.31
C ALA A 87 -2.52 -3.14 10.66
N GLY A 88 -1.73 -4.19 10.95
CA GLY A 88 -1.99 -5.52 10.44
C GLY A 88 -1.39 -5.83 9.09
N PHE A 89 -0.49 -4.97 8.59
CA PHE A 89 0.12 -5.19 7.28
C PHE A 89 1.19 -6.27 7.27
N SER A 90 1.80 -6.54 8.41
CA SER A 90 2.83 -7.58 8.55
C SER A 90 2.23 -8.93 8.95
N ARG A 91 0.92 -9.09 8.81
CA ARG A 91 0.26 -10.34 9.17
C ARG A 91 0.67 -11.46 8.22
N GLU A 92 0.73 -12.66 8.77
CA GLU A 92 1.08 -13.85 8.00
C GLU A 92 0.03 -14.15 6.94
N ILE A 93 0.47 -14.68 5.81
CA ILE A 93 -0.43 -15.19 4.80
C ILE A 93 -1.11 -16.43 5.36
N LYS A 94 -2.41 -16.37 5.52
CA LYS A 94 -3.20 -17.47 6.07
C LYS A 94 -3.39 -18.58 5.06
N ASP A 95 -3.48 -19.80 5.54
CA ASP A 95 -3.96 -20.88 4.71
C ASP A 95 -5.42 -20.67 4.41
N ILE A 96 -5.78 -20.71 3.14
CA ILE A 96 -7.17 -20.55 2.71
C ILE A 96 -7.60 -21.83 1.98
N GLU A 97 -8.87 -22.16 2.13
CA GLU A 97 -9.46 -23.32 1.47
C GLU A 97 -10.39 -22.95 0.32
N THR A 98 -10.86 -21.69 0.31
CA THR A 98 -11.84 -21.24 -0.68
C THR A 98 -11.44 -19.88 -1.26
N ASN A 99 -11.93 -19.61 -2.46
CA ASN A 99 -11.80 -18.30 -3.09
C ASN A 99 -12.48 -17.21 -2.26
N ARG A 100 -13.59 -17.55 -1.58
CA ARG A 100 -14.28 -16.60 -0.70
C ARG A 100 -13.38 -16.12 0.43
N GLU A 101 -12.62 -17.02 1.05
CA GLU A 101 -11.67 -16.65 2.09
C GLU A 101 -10.59 -15.72 1.55
N ALA A 102 -10.09 -15.98 0.33
CA ALA A 102 -9.12 -15.10 -0.31
C ALA A 102 -9.68 -13.71 -0.54
N ILE A 103 -10.93 -13.62 -1.00
CA ILE A 103 -11.61 -12.34 -1.21
C ILE A 103 -11.73 -11.56 0.10
N LEU A 104 -12.12 -12.24 1.18
CA LEU A 104 -12.25 -11.61 2.50
C LEU A 104 -10.91 -11.05 2.99
N GLU A 105 -9.82 -11.79 2.78
CA GLU A 105 -8.49 -11.32 3.12
C GLU A 105 -8.08 -10.11 2.27
N GLY A 106 -8.45 -10.11 0.99
CA GLY A 106 -8.24 -8.97 0.10
C GLY A 106 -8.98 -7.73 0.58
N ILE A 107 -10.24 -7.88 0.99
CA ILE A 107 -11.04 -6.78 1.52
C ILE A 107 -10.38 -6.18 2.76
N THR A 108 -9.90 -7.01 3.67
CA THR A 108 -9.20 -6.56 4.86
C THR A 108 -7.94 -5.76 4.47
N THR A 109 -7.16 -6.29 3.54
CA THR A 109 -5.91 -5.65 3.09
C THR A 109 -6.19 -4.29 2.45
N GLU A 110 -7.19 -4.20 1.56
CA GLU A 110 -7.53 -2.93 0.92
C GLU A 110 -8.03 -1.91 1.94
N THR A 111 -8.85 -2.34 2.89
CA THR A 111 -9.37 -1.46 3.94
C THR A 111 -8.22 -0.86 4.76
N LEU A 112 -7.27 -1.70 5.17
CA LEU A 112 -6.12 -1.25 5.94
C LEU A 112 -5.22 -0.31 5.13
N THR A 113 -5.01 -0.61 3.85
CA THR A 113 -4.22 0.23 2.95
C THR A 113 -4.83 1.62 2.81
N ILE A 114 -6.15 1.68 2.58
CA ILE A 114 -6.87 2.95 2.43
C ILE A 114 -6.75 3.78 3.72
N GLU A 115 -6.99 3.17 4.86
CA GLU A 115 -6.86 3.86 6.16
C GLU A 115 -5.45 4.40 6.37
N TYR A 116 -4.45 3.60 6.04
CA TYR A 116 -3.05 3.99 6.17
C TYR A 116 -2.71 5.17 5.28
N TYR A 117 -3.14 5.13 4.03
CA TYR A 117 -2.89 6.24 3.09
C TYR A 117 -3.61 7.51 3.51
N LYS A 118 -4.81 7.40 4.06
CA LYS A 118 -5.51 8.58 4.60
C LYS A 118 -4.76 9.20 5.77
N ASP A 119 -4.14 8.38 6.62
CA ASP A 119 -3.27 8.90 7.67
C ASP A 119 -2.05 9.62 7.08
N LEU A 120 -1.43 9.04 6.04
CA LEU A 120 -0.29 9.67 5.39
C LEU A 120 -0.65 11.02 4.75
N LEU A 121 -1.91 11.22 4.34
CA LEU A 121 -2.35 12.51 3.79
C LEU A 121 -2.13 13.64 4.77
N THR A 122 -2.25 13.39 6.07
CA THR A 122 -2.07 14.42 7.09
C THR A 122 -0.65 14.99 7.13
N TYR A 123 0.31 14.25 6.61
CA TYR A 123 1.72 14.63 6.57
C TYR A 123 2.19 15.03 5.17
N SER A 124 1.29 14.98 4.19
CA SER A 124 1.62 15.14 2.77
C SER A 124 1.31 16.56 2.29
N LYS A 125 2.07 17.01 1.31
CA LYS A 125 1.89 18.33 0.69
C LYS A 125 2.01 18.22 -0.82
N GLU A 126 1.36 19.15 -1.53
CA GLU A 126 1.53 19.33 -2.99
C GLU A 126 1.31 18.03 -3.78
N LYS A 127 2.30 17.66 -4.62
CA LYS A 127 2.22 16.49 -5.50
C LYS A 127 2.07 15.18 -4.75
N THR A 128 2.69 15.08 -3.58
CA THR A 128 2.59 13.88 -2.76
C THR A 128 1.14 13.67 -2.31
N LYS A 129 0.49 14.73 -1.89
CA LYS A 129 -0.93 14.69 -1.49
C LYS A 129 -1.82 14.32 -2.67
N GLU A 130 -1.59 14.95 -3.83
CA GLU A 130 -2.35 14.66 -5.04
C GLU A 130 -2.20 13.20 -5.47
N THR A 131 -0.97 12.70 -5.46
CA THR A 131 -0.68 11.32 -5.83
C THR A 131 -1.37 10.35 -4.88
N LEU A 132 -1.28 10.58 -3.57
CA LEU A 132 -1.97 9.74 -2.58
C LEU A 132 -3.49 9.74 -2.78
N GLU A 133 -4.08 10.90 -3.06
CA GLU A 133 -5.51 11.01 -3.30
C GLU A 133 -5.94 10.19 -4.51
N ILE A 134 -5.14 10.21 -5.59
CA ILE A 134 -5.41 9.42 -6.79
C ILE A 134 -5.32 7.92 -6.46
N ILE A 135 -4.27 7.52 -5.78
CA ILE A 135 -4.07 6.10 -5.43
C ILE A 135 -5.15 5.60 -4.47
N ILE A 136 -5.55 6.42 -3.51
CA ILE A 136 -6.64 6.07 -2.59
C ILE A 136 -7.93 5.76 -3.37
N LYS A 137 -8.25 6.54 -4.39
CA LYS A 137 -9.42 6.28 -5.22
C LYS A 137 -9.31 4.96 -5.96
N GLU A 138 -8.13 4.62 -6.46
CA GLU A 138 -7.92 3.34 -7.12
C GLU A 138 -8.04 2.18 -6.13
N GLU A 139 -7.51 2.32 -4.91
CA GLU A 139 -7.66 1.31 -3.88
C GLU A 139 -9.11 1.16 -3.43
N GLU A 140 -9.87 2.25 -3.37
CA GLU A 140 -11.31 2.19 -3.12
C GLU A 140 -12.04 1.44 -4.22
N GLY A 141 -11.59 1.58 -5.46
CA GLY A 141 -12.10 0.81 -6.60
C GLY A 141 -11.83 -0.69 -6.44
N HIS A 142 -10.62 -1.06 -6.01
CA HIS A 142 -10.29 -2.46 -5.71
C HIS A 142 -11.20 -3.01 -4.62
N LEU A 143 -11.40 -2.25 -3.56
CA LEU A 143 -12.27 -2.65 -2.45
C LEU A 143 -13.71 -2.88 -2.92
N ALA A 144 -14.24 -1.97 -3.74
CA ALA A 144 -15.59 -2.10 -4.29
C ALA A 144 -15.70 -3.36 -5.15
N LEU A 145 -14.70 -3.64 -5.98
CA LEU A 145 -14.66 -4.82 -6.82
C LEU A 145 -14.69 -6.10 -5.99
N LEU A 146 -13.86 -6.16 -4.94
CA LEU A 146 -13.80 -7.34 -4.06
C LEU A 146 -15.12 -7.53 -3.30
N ASN A 147 -15.70 -6.45 -2.78
CA ASN A 147 -17.01 -6.51 -2.11
C ASN A 147 -18.11 -7.00 -3.05
N GLY A 148 -18.06 -6.60 -4.31
CA GLY A 148 -19.01 -7.03 -5.32
C GLY A 148 -19.00 -8.53 -5.56
N LEU A 149 -17.86 -9.18 -5.37
CA LEU A 149 -17.71 -10.62 -5.56
C LEU A 149 -18.32 -11.44 -4.42
N LEU A 150 -18.65 -10.82 -3.29
CA LEU A 150 -19.30 -11.51 -2.17
C LEU A 150 -20.82 -11.60 -2.30
N LYS A 151 -21.41 -10.89 -3.24
CA LYS A 151 -22.87 -10.87 -3.45
C LYS A 151 -23.37 -12.04 -4.27
#